data_9f5e87ba567aeb6bc847a34f01259f5b
#
_entry.id   9f5e87ba567aeb6bc847a34f01259f5b
#
_cell.length_a   1.000
_cell.length_b   1.000
_cell.length_c   1.000
_cell.angle_alpha   90.00
_cell.angle_beta   90.00
_cell.angle_gamma   90.00
#
_symmetry.space_group_name_H-M   'P 1'
#
loop_
_entity.id
_entity.type
_entity.pdbx_description
1 polymer ?
#
loop_
_entity_poly.entity_id
_entity_poly.type
_entity_poly.pdbx_seq_one_letter_code
_entity_poly.pdbx_strand_id
1 'polypeptide(L)'
;DDLRKFTEVFSRIKDAYVEDVSDQELLENAIKGMLSGLDPHSAYLEPEAYTELEETTTGEFGGLGIEVGMEDGFVKVIAPIDDTPAQKAGVQAGDLIIKLGEEPVKGMTLQDAVTRMRGEPGTTLTLTIMRDGESAPIEIDVERAIIKVTSIKSRTLEPGYGYVRITQFQDETGDQFVDAINTLLSENDGDLDGLIIDVRNNPGGILQAAVATSDALLEEGLIVYTEGRIQSSRLRFNAQPGDVSNGTPIVVLINGGSASASEILAGALQDHERAVVMGTRSFGKGSVQTVIPLDETHAIKMTTARYFTPDGRSIQARGIEPDITVRPATLTELEAGPFFSEASLSGHLENGEGDIKPEDREAPSNSEIDRDYQLRSALNLLKGMGILSKQSTKQGASQE
;
A
#
# COMPACT_ATOMS: atom_id res chain seq x y z
N ASP A 1 38.26 6.39 28.87
CA ASP A 1 38.85 7.48 28.06
C ASP A 1 37.89 8.12 27.07
N ASP A 2 37.03 7.37 26.38
CA ASP A 2 36.19 7.92 25.32
C ASP A 2 34.99 8.73 25.85
N LEU A 3 34.34 8.29 26.94
CA LEU A 3 33.33 9.10 27.63
C LEU A 3 33.88 10.41 28.15
N ARG A 4 35.14 10.41 28.62
CA ARG A 4 35.82 11.64 29.04
C ARG A 4 36.04 12.61 27.90
N LYS A 5 36.46 12.11 26.71
CA LYS A 5 36.58 12.93 25.50
C LYS A 5 35.23 13.51 25.08
N PHE A 6 34.18 12.70 25.14
CA PHE A 6 32.82 13.16 24.86
C PHE A 6 32.41 14.33 25.75
N THR A 7 32.59 14.16 27.08
CA THR A 7 32.28 15.21 28.07
C THR A 7 33.12 16.47 27.86
N GLU A 8 34.43 16.32 27.52
CA GLU A 8 35.28 17.47 27.23
C GLU A 8 34.82 18.23 25.98
N VAL A 9 34.45 17.52 24.90
CA VAL A 9 33.92 18.15 23.68
C VAL A 9 32.62 18.87 23.99
N PHE A 10 31.71 18.22 24.74
CA PHE A 10 30.44 18.84 25.15
C PHE A 10 30.67 20.15 25.93
N SER A 11 31.55 20.18 26.94
CA SER A 11 31.88 21.40 27.67
C SER A 11 32.50 22.47 26.78
N ARG A 12 33.41 22.11 25.88
CA ARG A 12 34.04 23.09 24.97
C ARG A 12 33.05 23.73 24.00
N ILE A 13 32.05 22.99 23.52
CA ILE A 13 31.00 23.55 22.70
C ILE A 13 30.22 24.59 23.50
N LYS A 14 29.79 24.25 24.69
CA LYS A 14 29.06 25.18 25.58
C LYS A 14 29.83 26.44 25.92
N ASP A 15 31.12 26.29 26.12
CA ASP A 15 31.98 27.39 26.59
C ASP A 15 32.44 28.31 25.44
N ALA A 16 32.50 27.81 24.20
CA ALA A 16 33.21 28.50 23.12
C ALA A 16 32.44 28.60 21.80
N TYR A 17 31.28 27.98 21.65
CA TYR A 17 30.48 28.15 20.43
C TYR A 17 29.93 29.56 20.34
N VAL A 18 29.75 30.07 19.12
CA VAL A 18 29.38 31.49 18.87
C VAL A 18 27.97 31.84 19.33
N GLU A 19 27.09 30.86 19.46
CA GLU A 19 25.71 31.03 19.95
C GLU A 19 25.48 30.15 21.17
N ASP A 20 24.48 30.52 21.99
CA ASP A 20 24.09 29.70 23.15
C ASP A 20 23.36 28.45 22.66
N VAL A 21 23.84 27.27 23.09
CA VAL A 21 23.22 25.96 22.80
C VAL A 21 22.83 25.29 24.10
N SER A 22 21.61 24.79 24.16
CA SER A 22 21.11 24.10 25.36
C SER A 22 21.76 22.72 25.55
N ASP A 23 21.85 22.25 26.81
CA ASP A 23 22.32 20.89 27.12
C ASP A 23 21.48 19.83 26.44
N GLN A 24 20.17 20.04 26.41
CA GLN A 24 19.19 19.15 25.78
C GLN A 24 19.48 19.00 24.29
N GLU A 25 19.61 20.10 23.57
CA GLU A 25 19.87 20.11 22.13
C GLU A 25 21.19 19.40 21.77
N LEU A 26 22.25 19.65 22.56
CA LEU A 26 23.54 18.98 22.35
C LEU A 26 23.45 17.46 22.59
N LEU A 27 22.71 17.02 23.61
CA LEU A 27 22.51 15.61 23.90
C LEU A 27 21.67 14.92 22.85
N GLU A 28 20.57 15.54 22.41
CA GLU A 28 19.72 15.04 21.34
C GLU A 28 20.50 14.90 20.03
N ASN A 29 21.27 15.92 19.64
CA ASN A 29 22.13 15.89 18.47
C ASN A 29 23.19 14.79 18.55
N ALA A 30 23.74 14.53 19.75
CA ALA A 30 24.68 13.43 19.95
C ALA A 30 23.99 12.06 19.78
N ILE A 31 22.79 11.86 20.32
CA ILE A 31 21.99 10.64 20.15
C ILE A 31 21.64 10.44 18.67
N LYS A 32 21.14 11.47 18.00
CA LYS A 32 20.89 11.45 16.55
C LYS A 32 22.13 11.05 15.76
N GLY A 33 23.28 11.63 16.09
CA GLY A 33 24.57 11.30 15.46
C GLY A 33 24.99 9.84 15.66
N MET A 34 24.80 9.28 16.86
CA MET A 34 25.10 7.88 17.11
C MET A 34 24.26 6.92 16.28
N LEU A 35 22.97 7.19 16.15
CA LEU A 35 22.02 6.35 15.41
C LEU A 35 22.20 6.47 13.91
N SER A 36 22.31 7.69 13.37
CA SER A 36 22.53 7.92 11.95
C SER A 36 23.88 7.35 11.44
N GLY A 37 24.83 7.15 12.32
CA GLY A 37 26.10 6.49 12.00
C GLY A 37 26.02 4.96 11.87
N LEU A 38 24.88 4.32 12.19
CA LEU A 38 24.70 2.88 12.10
C LEU A 38 24.25 2.43 10.71
N ASP A 39 23.13 2.97 10.25
CA ASP A 39 22.51 2.65 8.96
C ASP A 39 21.42 3.69 8.62
N PRO A 40 20.89 3.73 7.36
CA PRO A 40 19.91 4.74 6.95
C PRO A 40 18.53 4.61 7.60
N HIS A 41 18.26 3.54 8.34
CA HIS A 41 16.95 3.24 8.91
C HIS A 41 16.89 3.40 10.43
N SER A 42 18.08 3.46 11.09
CA SER A 42 18.18 3.71 12.52
C SER A 42 18.09 5.20 12.81
N ALA A 43 17.18 5.58 13.71
CA ALA A 43 16.89 6.97 14.01
C ALA A 43 16.44 7.18 15.46
N TYR A 44 16.70 8.37 16.00
CA TYR A 44 16.03 8.88 17.18
C TYR A 44 14.69 9.49 16.76
N LEU A 45 13.63 9.06 17.39
CA LEU A 45 12.28 9.54 17.13
C LEU A 45 11.93 10.59 18.18
N GLU A 46 11.79 11.81 17.72
CA GLU A 46 11.20 12.93 18.47
C GLU A 46 9.69 12.79 18.51
N PRO A 47 8.95 13.53 19.33
CA PRO A 47 7.53 13.35 19.56
C PRO A 47 6.70 13.27 18.28
N GLU A 48 6.93 14.19 17.34
CA GLU A 48 6.19 14.24 16.09
C GLU A 48 6.48 12.99 15.22
N ALA A 49 7.74 12.59 15.11
CA ALA A 49 8.14 11.42 14.32
C ALA A 49 7.69 10.10 14.97
N TYR A 50 7.59 10.06 16.28
CA TYR A 50 7.10 8.90 17.03
C TYR A 50 5.59 8.75 16.84
N THR A 51 4.83 9.85 16.97
CA THR A 51 3.38 9.88 16.70
C THR A 51 3.08 9.50 15.25
N GLU A 52 3.82 10.05 14.27
CA GLU A 52 3.64 9.71 12.86
C GLU A 52 3.90 8.21 12.59
N LEU A 53 4.90 7.63 13.27
CA LEU A 53 5.16 6.19 13.17
C LEU A 53 4.00 5.37 13.75
N GLU A 54 3.45 5.75 14.90
CA GLU A 54 2.30 5.09 15.51
C GLU A 54 1.07 5.18 14.61
N GLU A 55 0.73 6.37 14.11
CA GLU A 55 -0.38 6.58 13.18
C GLU A 55 -0.23 5.74 11.90
N THR A 56 0.98 5.70 11.34
CA THR A 56 1.29 4.92 10.14
C THR A 56 1.15 3.42 10.40
N THR A 57 1.50 2.98 11.60
CA THR A 57 1.48 1.57 12.02
C THR A 57 0.07 1.09 12.30
N THR A 58 -0.68 1.86 13.07
CA THR A 58 -2.09 1.54 13.42
C THR A 58 -3.06 1.78 12.26
N GLY A 59 -2.74 2.74 11.38
CA GLY A 59 -3.69 3.25 10.38
C GLY A 59 -4.74 4.17 10.99
N GLU A 60 -4.53 4.60 12.23
CA GLU A 60 -5.44 5.46 12.99
C GLU A 60 -4.77 6.80 13.29
N PHE A 61 -5.48 7.90 13.08
CA PHE A 61 -5.00 9.24 13.44
C PHE A 61 -6.15 10.13 13.89
N GLY A 62 -5.85 11.09 14.77
CA GLY A 62 -6.80 12.09 15.18
C GLY A 62 -7.00 13.14 14.09
N GLY A 63 -8.24 13.34 13.62
CA GLY A 63 -8.51 14.27 12.54
C GLY A 63 -9.98 14.40 12.16
N LEU A 64 -10.22 14.98 10.97
CA LEU A 64 -11.56 15.29 10.48
C LEU A 64 -12.12 14.19 9.56
N GLY A 65 -11.24 13.40 8.90
CA GLY A 65 -11.63 12.39 7.92
C GLY A 65 -11.96 12.98 6.55
N ILE A 66 -11.02 13.72 5.97
CA ILE A 66 -11.16 14.37 4.66
C ILE A 66 -9.95 14.04 3.80
N GLU A 67 -10.20 13.58 2.58
CA GLU A 67 -9.18 13.53 1.54
C GLU A 67 -9.08 14.91 0.86
N VAL A 68 -7.88 15.48 0.82
CA VAL A 68 -7.68 16.86 0.37
C VAL A 68 -6.54 16.98 -0.66
N GLY A 69 -6.64 18.00 -1.49
CA GLY A 69 -5.60 18.43 -2.43
C GLY A 69 -5.44 19.94 -2.43
N MET A 70 -4.54 20.45 -3.28
CA MET A 70 -4.40 21.90 -3.52
C MET A 70 -4.98 22.29 -4.86
N GLU A 71 -5.80 23.35 -4.88
CA GLU A 71 -6.32 23.95 -6.11
C GLU A 71 -6.31 25.48 -5.96
N ASP A 72 -5.62 26.18 -6.86
CA ASP A 72 -5.52 27.64 -6.91
C ASP A 72 -5.07 28.30 -5.58
N GLY A 73 -4.23 27.61 -4.81
CA GLY A 73 -3.70 28.10 -3.53
C GLY A 73 -4.65 27.91 -2.34
N PHE A 74 -5.72 27.14 -2.50
CA PHE A 74 -6.65 26.72 -1.47
C PHE A 74 -6.62 25.20 -1.30
N VAL A 75 -7.10 24.72 -0.15
CA VAL A 75 -7.28 23.29 0.10
C VAL A 75 -8.65 22.86 -0.44
N LYS A 76 -8.63 21.99 -1.45
CA LYS A 76 -9.84 21.40 -2.03
C LYS A 76 -10.16 20.07 -1.38
N VAL A 77 -11.39 19.89 -0.97
CA VAL A 77 -11.93 18.59 -0.56
C VAL A 77 -12.09 17.71 -1.77
N ILE A 78 -11.31 16.64 -1.86
CA ILE A 78 -11.48 15.61 -2.89
C ILE A 78 -12.70 14.78 -2.53
N ALA A 79 -12.75 14.26 -1.30
CA ALA A 79 -13.91 13.58 -0.73
C ALA A 79 -13.83 13.57 0.81
N PRO A 80 -14.94 13.70 1.54
CA PRO A 80 -15.01 13.26 2.92
C PRO A 80 -14.96 11.72 2.94
N ILE A 81 -14.26 11.16 3.94
CA ILE A 81 -14.22 9.72 4.17
C ILE A 81 -15.55 9.30 4.83
N ASP A 82 -16.11 8.18 4.41
CA ASP A 82 -17.38 7.67 4.93
C ASP A 82 -17.33 7.44 6.45
N ASP A 83 -18.45 7.69 7.12
CA ASP A 83 -18.65 7.55 8.56
C ASP A 83 -17.78 8.45 9.45
N THR A 84 -17.03 9.38 8.87
CA THR A 84 -16.14 10.31 9.59
C THR A 84 -16.86 11.58 10.08
N PRO A 85 -16.24 12.34 10.99
CA PRO A 85 -16.79 13.60 11.47
C PRO A 85 -17.10 14.61 10.36
N ALA A 86 -16.22 14.75 9.38
CA ALA A 86 -16.41 15.70 8.29
C ALA A 86 -17.64 15.37 7.44
N GLN A 87 -17.84 14.09 7.10
CA GLN A 87 -19.05 13.67 6.38
C GLN A 87 -20.31 13.96 7.20
N LYS A 88 -20.30 13.63 8.48
CA LYS A 88 -21.44 13.89 9.40
C LYS A 88 -21.72 15.36 9.58
N ALA A 89 -20.70 16.22 9.55
CA ALA A 89 -20.84 17.68 9.61
C ALA A 89 -21.31 18.30 8.29
N GLY A 90 -21.37 17.55 7.19
CA GLY A 90 -21.88 18.01 5.90
C GLY A 90 -20.83 18.63 4.98
N VAL A 91 -19.53 18.30 5.18
CA VAL A 91 -18.47 18.59 4.21
C VAL A 91 -18.71 17.77 2.95
N GLN A 92 -18.50 18.37 1.78
CA GLN A 92 -18.79 17.75 0.47
C GLN A 92 -17.57 17.76 -0.43
N ALA A 93 -17.53 16.82 -1.36
CA ALA A 93 -16.53 16.83 -2.43
C ALA A 93 -16.65 18.11 -3.27
N GLY A 94 -15.51 18.75 -3.57
CA GLY A 94 -15.46 20.02 -4.29
C GLY A 94 -15.43 21.26 -3.39
N ASP A 95 -15.70 21.16 -2.09
CA ASP A 95 -15.58 22.29 -1.16
C ASP A 95 -14.15 22.86 -1.19
N LEU A 96 -14.00 24.17 -1.28
CA LEU A 96 -12.72 24.86 -1.14
C LEU A 96 -12.59 25.43 0.27
N ILE A 97 -11.70 24.87 1.06
CA ILE A 97 -11.41 25.36 2.42
C ILE A 97 -10.54 26.61 2.29
N ILE A 98 -11.05 27.73 2.79
CA ILE A 98 -10.39 29.03 2.76
C ILE A 98 -9.79 29.43 4.10
N LYS A 99 -10.31 28.87 5.23
CA LYS A 99 -9.74 29.02 6.58
C LYS A 99 -9.84 27.71 7.36
N LEU A 100 -8.88 27.53 8.26
CA LEU A 100 -8.83 26.51 9.31
C LEU A 100 -8.84 27.23 10.67
N GLY A 101 -9.98 27.23 11.36
CA GLY A 101 -10.22 28.13 12.48
C GLY A 101 -10.10 29.59 12.04
N GLU A 102 -9.28 30.37 12.75
CA GLU A 102 -9.03 31.77 12.42
C GLU A 102 -7.98 32.00 11.33
N GLU A 103 -7.22 30.95 10.95
CA GLU A 103 -6.07 31.06 10.04
C GLU A 103 -6.49 30.86 8.57
N PRO A 104 -6.12 31.80 7.67
CA PRO A 104 -6.38 31.65 6.25
C PRO A 104 -5.46 30.56 5.66
N VAL A 105 -6.01 29.70 4.81
CA VAL A 105 -5.28 28.62 4.13
C VAL A 105 -4.33 29.14 3.04
N LYS A 106 -4.63 30.32 2.51
CA LYS A 106 -3.85 30.92 1.43
C LYS A 106 -2.39 31.16 1.85
N GLY A 107 -1.46 30.46 1.16
CA GLY A 107 -0.02 30.52 1.45
C GLY A 107 0.49 29.34 2.31
N MET A 108 -0.40 28.50 2.81
CA MET A 108 -0.02 27.23 3.44
C MET A 108 0.37 26.20 2.38
N THR A 109 1.27 25.29 2.75
CA THR A 109 1.47 24.05 2.00
C THR A 109 0.34 23.07 2.34
N LEU A 110 0.13 22.04 1.50
CA LEU A 110 -0.83 20.99 1.82
C LEU A 110 -0.51 20.33 3.17
N GLN A 111 0.79 20.12 3.45
CA GLN A 111 1.24 19.50 4.70
C GLN A 111 0.90 20.36 5.92
N ASP A 112 1.09 21.70 5.82
CA ASP A 112 0.71 22.61 6.91
C ASP A 112 -0.79 22.54 7.20
N ALA A 113 -1.61 22.52 6.14
CA ALA A 113 -3.06 22.43 6.29
C ALA A 113 -3.48 21.08 6.89
N VAL A 114 -2.89 19.96 6.43
CA VAL A 114 -3.15 18.62 6.98
C VAL A 114 -2.76 18.56 8.46
N THR A 115 -1.59 19.09 8.84
CA THR A 115 -1.14 19.14 10.23
C THR A 115 -2.14 19.90 11.13
N ARG A 116 -2.74 20.99 10.63
CA ARG A 116 -3.77 21.76 11.38
C ARG A 116 -5.11 21.02 11.44
N MET A 117 -5.47 20.26 10.41
CA MET A 117 -6.71 19.46 10.42
C MET A 117 -6.59 18.24 11.35
N ARG A 118 -5.38 17.73 11.57
CA ARG A 118 -5.10 16.72 12.60
C ARG A 118 -5.18 17.35 14.00
N GLY A 119 -5.25 16.51 15.02
CA GLY A 119 -5.23 16.91 16.42
C GLY A 119 -5.97 15.94 17.32
N GLU A 120 -6.01 16.24 18.62
CA GLU A 120 -6.61 15.38 19.64
C GLU A 120 -8.10 15.12 19.34
N PRO A 121 -8.56 13.85 19.38
CA PRO A 121 -9.98 13.51 19.30
C PRO A 121 -10.81 14.27 20.36
N GLY A 122 -12.01 14.72 19.98
CA GLY A 122 -12.90 15.52 20.82
C GLY A 122 -12.65 17.03 20.76
N THR A 123 -11.58 17.49 20.10
CA THR A 123 -11.37 18.92 19.84
C THR A 123 -12.10 19.34 18.57
N THR A 124 -12.63 20.57 18.52
CA THR A 124 -13.37 21.09 17.37
C THR A 124 -12.50 22.00 16.53
N LEU A 125 -12.59 21.85 15.21
CA LEU A 125 -12.02 22.77 14.22
C LEU A 125 -13.12 23.32 13.32
N THR A 126 -13.24 24.67 13.27
CA THR A 126 -14.14 25.33 12.32
C THR A 126 -13.49 25.40 10.94
N LEU A 127 -14.15 24.86 9.94
CA LEU A 127 -13.77 24.98 8.52
C LEU A 127 -14.58 26.13 7.91
N THR A 128 -13.94 27.14 7.33
CA THR A 128 -14.63 28.09 6.45
C THR A 128 -14.43 27.64 5.00
N ILE A 129 -15.51 27.30 4.33
CA ILE A 129 -15.47 26.75 2.97
C ILE A 129 -16.20 27.67 1.97
N MET A 130 -15.78 27.57 0.70
CA MET A 130 -16.54 28.01 -0.46
C MET A 130 -17.07 26.80 -1.20
N ARG A 131 -18.38 26.80 -1.48
CA ARG A 131 -19.07 25.70 -2.17
C ARG A 131 -19.72 26.22 -3.46
N ASP A 132 -19.59 25.44 -4.53
CA ASP A 132 -20.24 25.78 -5.80
C ASP A 132 -21.76 25.93 -5.63
N GLY A 133 -22.31 27.04 -6.14
CA GLY A 133 -23.73 27.37 -6.01
C GLY A 133 -24.10 28.20 -4.77
N GLU A 134 -23.18 28.36 -3.82
CA GLU A 134 -23.40 29.24 -2.65
C GLU A 134 -22.80 30.64 -2.87
N SER A 135 -23.48 31.67 -2.41
CA SER A 135 -23.08 33.08 -2.61
C SER A 135 -22.15 33.62 -1.53
N ALA A 136 -21.98 32.89 -0.42
CA ALA A 136 -21.18 33.29 0.72
C ALA A 136 -20.43 32.10 1.31
N PRO A 137 -19.30 32.33 2.00
CA PRO A 137 -18.60 31.28 2.74
C PRO A 137 -19.52 30.61 3.77
N ILE A 138 -19.34 29.31 3.95
CA ILE A 138 -20.05 28.49 4.94
C ILE A 138 -19.05 28.12 6.04
N GLU A 139 -19.45 28.28 7.29
CA GLU A 139 -18.70 27.80 8.45
C GLU A 139 -19.26 26.44 8.89
N ILE A 140 -18.37 25.45 9.03
CA ILE A 140 -18.71 24.10 9.46
C ILE A 140 -17.81 23.73 10.63
N ASP A 141 -18.41 23.50 11.79
CA ASP A 141 -17.69 22.96 12.94
C ASP A 141 -17.57 21.46 12.83
N VAL A 142 -16.34 20.94 12.86
CA VAL A 142 -16.04 19.51 12.78
C VAL A 142 -15.29 19.09 14.03
N GLU A 143 -15.86 18.19 14.82
CA GLU A 143 -15.21 17.60 15.98
C GLU A 143 -14.24 16.53 15.50
N ARG A 144 -12.95 16.61 15.87
CA ARG A 144 -11.96 15.60 15.52
C ARG A 144 -12.28 14.27 16.18
N ALA A 145 -12.09 13.19 15.45
CA ALA A 145 -12.20 11.82 15.97
C ALA A 145 -11.02 10.99 15.51
N ILE A 146 -10.91 9.77 16.03
CA ILE A 146 -9.99 8.76 15.48
C ILE A 146 -10.51 8.37 14.10
N ILE A 147 -9.71 8.61 13.08
CA ILE A 147 -9.98 8.23 11.68
C ILE A 147 -9.22 6.95 11.39
N LYS A 148 -9.92 5.92 10.97
CA LYS A 148 -9.33 4.64 10.51
C LYS A 148 -9.25 4.65 8.99
N VAL A 149 -8.05 4.44 8.45
CA VAL A 149 -7.84 4.33 7.02
C VAL A 149 -7.58 2.87 6.67
N THR A 150 -8.47 2.28 5.87
CA THR A 150 -8.27 0.91 5.40
C THR A 150 -7.06 0.82 4.49
N SER A 151 -6.20 -0.15 4.75
CA SER A 151 -5.04 -0.47 3.93
C SER A 151 -5.38 -1.38 2.74
N ILE A 152 -6.59 -1.92 2.70
CA ILE A 152 -7.07 -2.84 1.67
C ILE A 152 -8.12 -2.16 0.79
N LYS A 153 -7.97 -2.33 -0.52
CA LYS A 153 -8.99 -1.99 -1.52
C LYS A 153 -9.21 -3.22 -2.38
N SER A 154 -10.45 -3.66 -2.52
CA SER A 154 -10.79 -4.84 -3.32
C SER A 154 -11.90 -4.53 -4.32
N ARG A 155 -11.91 -5.28 -5.43
CA ARG A 155 -12.97 -5.25 -6.42
C ARG A 155 -12.91 -6.45 -7.34
N THR A 156 -14.01 -6.84 -7.91
CA THR A 156 -14.08 -7.75 -9.05
C THR A 156 -13.69 -6.99 -10.32
N LEU A 157 -12.67 -7.47 -11.05
CA LEU A 157 -12.23 -6.88 -12.34
C LEU A 157 -13.15 -7.32 -13.49
N GLU A 158 -13.39 -8.62 -13.56
CA GLU A 158 -14.29 -9.31 -14.46
C GLU A 158 -14.91 -10.50 -13.69
N PRO A 159 -16.04 -11.07 -14.12
CA PRO A 159 -16.61 -12.23 -13.45
C PRO A 159 -15.57 -13.34 -13.23
N GLY A 160 -15.41 -13.78 -11.99
CA GLY A 160 -14.45 -14.77 -11.57
C GLY A 160 -13.02 -14.25 -11.31
N TYR A 161 -12.72 -12.96 -11.52
CA TYR A 161 -11.38 -12.41 -11.32
C TYR A 161 -11.36 -11.31 -10.28
N GLY A 162 -10.79 -11.61 -9.12
CA GLY A 162 -10.65 -10.69 -7.99
C GLY A 162 -9.36 -9.86 -8.07
N TYR A 163 -9.42 -8.67 -7.51
CA TYR A 163 -8.28 -7.77 -7.32
C TYR A 163 -8.27 -7.23 -5.90
N VAL A 164 -7.12 -7.35 -5.23
CA VAL A 164 -6.88 -6.79 -3.89
C VAL A 164 -5.63 -5.93 -3.94
N ARG A 165 -5.78 -4.67 -3.61
CA ARG A 165 -4.69 -3.72 -3.43
C ARG A 165 -4.36 -3.59 -1.97
N ILE A 166 -3.10 -3.83 -1.60
CA ILE A 166 -2.57 -3.54 -0.26
C ILE A 166 -1.72 -2.27 -0.37
N THR A 167 -2.16 -1.19 0.24
CA THR A 167 -1.47 0.11 0.15
C THR A 167 -0.32 0.20 1.16
N GLN A 168 -0.48 -0.44 2.31
CA GLN A 168 0.49 -0.51 3.40
C GLN A 168 0.14 -1.70 4.32
N PHE A 169 1.10 -2.18 5.11
CA PHE A 169 0.86 -3.21 6.11
C PHE A 169 0.70 -2.57 7.50
N GLN A 170 -0.55 -2.45 7.95
CA GLN A 170 -0.99 -1.92 9.23
C GLN A 170 -1.47 -3.05 10.13
N ASP A 171 -1.76 -2.78 11.41
CA ASP A 171 -2.17 -3.79 12.38
C ASP A 171 -3.33 -4.65 11.91
N GLU A 172 -4.38 -4.03 11.34
CA GLU A 172 -5.59 -4.72 10.89
C GLU A 172 -5.51 -5.26 9.45
N THR A 173 -4.39 -5.11 8.74
CA THR A 173 -4.29 -5.48 7.31
C THR A 173 -4.56 -6.96 7.06
N GLY A 174 -4.13 -7.85 7.95
CA GLY A 174 -4.37 -9.29 7.82
C GLY A 174 -5.87 -9.62 7.83
N ASP A 175 -6.60 -9.12 8.80
CA ASP A 175 -8.05 -9.33 8.94
C ASP A 175 -8.81 -8.68 7.79
N GLN A 176 -8.50 -7.44 7.44
CA GLN A 176 -9.09 -6.73 6.29
C GLN A 176 -8.85 -7.48 4.97
N PHE A 177 -7.69 -8.12 4.82
CA PHE A 177 -7.36 -8.92 3.64
C PHE A 177 -8.25 -10.17 3.54
N VAL A 178 -8.42 -10.88 4.64
CA VAL A 178 -9.31 -12.06 4.71
C VAL A 178 -10.76 -11.66 4.40
N ASP A 179 -11.24 -10.56 4.97
CA ASP A 179 -12.59 -10.04 4.71
C ASP A 179 -12.78 -9.64 3.24
N ALA A 180 -11.76 -9.03 2.63
CA ALA A 180 -11.78 -8.66 1.22
C ALA A 180 -11.86 -9.90 0.30
N ILE A 181 -11.11 -10.96 0.59
CA ILE A 181 -11.17 -12.23 -0.15
C ILE A 181 -12.57 -12.87 0.01
N ASN A 182 -13.10 -12.95 1.24
CA ASN A 182 -14.42 -13.50 1.49
C ASN A 182 -15.51 -12.71 0.75
N THR A 183 -15.39 -11.39 0.68
CA THR A 183 -16.30 -10.53 -0.09
C THR A 183 -16.22 -10.86 -1.58
N LEU A 184 -15.02 -10.93 -2.15
CA LEU A 184 -14.83 -11.27 -3.56
C LEU A 184 -15.37 -12.67 -3.89
N LEU A 185 -15.16 -13.66 -3.02
CA LEU A 185 -15.73 -15.00 -3.19
C LEU A 185 -17.26 -14.93 -3.20
N SER A 186 -17.88 -14.20 -2.25
CA SER A 186 -19.33 -14.09 -2.19
C SER A 186 -19.94 -13.37 -3.40
N GLU A 187 -19.24 -12.39 -3.96
CA GLU A 187 -19.64 -11.67 -5.17
C GLU A 187 -19.53 -12.53 -6.46
N ASN A 188 -18.75 -13.62 -6.41
CA ASN A 188 -18.46 -14.52 -7.53
C ASN A 188 -18.94 -15.95 -7.27
N ASP A 189 -20.13 -16.12 -6.68
CA ASP A 189 -20.79 -17.43 -6.44
C ASP A 189 -19.96 -18.40 -5.57
N GLY A 190 -19.03 -17.90 -4.77
CA GLY A 190 -18.20 -18.67 -3.84
C GLY A 190 -16.88 -19.17 -4.41
N ASP A 191 -16.53 -18.82 -5.66
CA ASP A 191 -15.29 -19.26 -6.32
C ASP A 191 -14.65 -18.14 -7.15
N LEU A 192 -13.33 -18.19 -7.36
CA LEU A 192 -12.59 -17.29 -8.23
C LEU A 192 -11.77 -18.10 -9.24
N ASP A 193 -11.83 -17.72 -10.51
CA ASP A 193 -10.94 -18.23 -11.57
C ASP A 193 -9.50 -17.65 -11.43
N GLY A 194 -9.33 -16.53 -10.69
CA GLY A 194 -8.04 -15.92 -10.42
C GLY A 194 -8.09 -14.71 -9.50
N LEU A 195 -6.98 -14.47 -8.78
CA LEU A 195 -6.80 -13.37 -7.84
C LEU A 195 -5.53 -12.58 -8.16
N ILE A 196 -5.62 -11.26 -8.22
CA ILE A 196 -4.47 -10.36 -8.33
C ILE A 196 -4.28 -9.63 -7.00
N ILE A 197 -3.09 -9.76 -6.41
CA ILE A 197 -2.67 -9.01 -5.21
C ILE A 197 -1.67 -7.95 -5.65
N ASP A 198 -2.02 -6.68 -5.47
CA ASP A 198 -1.18 -5.56 -5.90
C ASP A 198 -0.51 -4.88 -4.70
N VAL A 199 0.80 -5.05 -4.59
CA VAL A 199 1.67 -4.37 -3.60
C VAL A 199 2.65 -3.40 -4.27
N ARG A 200 2.38 -2.94 -5.48
CA ARG A 200 3.19 -1.89 -6.13
C ARG A 200 3.11 -0.59 -5.33
N ASN A 201 4.23 0.11 -5.18
CA ASN A 201 4.36 1.34 -4.36
C ASN A 201 3.91 1.17 -2.89
N ASN A 202 3.95 -0.04 -2.37
CA ASN A 202 3.68 -0.32 -0.95
C ASN A 202 5.03 -0.38 -0.20
N PRO A 203 5.35 0.59 0.68
CA PRO A 203 6.65 0.67 1.35
C PRO A 203 6.84 -0.40 2.44
N GLY A 204 5.84 -1.24 2.66
CA GLY A 204 5.81 -2.24 3.71
C GLY A 204 4.95 -1.83 4.91
N GLY A 205 5.46 -2.04 6.09
CA GLY A 205 4.80 -1.77 7.38
C GLY A 205 5.10 -2.86 8.40
N ILE A 206 4.10 -3.32 9.12
CA ILE A 206 4.22 -4.28 10.22
C ILE A 206 4.54 -5.69 9.72
N LEU A 207 5.54 -6.30 10.32
CA LEU A 207 5.94 -7.68 10.02
C LEU A 207 4.78 -8.66 10.24
N GLN A 208 4.08 -8.55 11.37
CA GLN A 208 2.98 -9.42 11.74
C GLN A 208 1.83 -9.36 10.74
N ALA A 209 1.55 -8.18 10.19
CA ALA A 209 0.53 -8.01 9.15
C ALA A 209 0.93 -8.72 7.84
N ALA A 210 2.20 -8.65 7.43
CA ALA A 210 2.68 -9.40 6.28
C ALA A 210 2.63 -10.92 6.50
N VAL A 211 2.96 -11.36 7.72
CA VAL A 211 2.84 -12.77 8.11
C VAL A 211 1.38 -13.21 8.05
N ALA A 212 0.44 -12.47 8.65
CA ALA A 212 -0.99 -12.80 8.65
C ALA A 212 -1.57 -12.84 7.22
N THR A 213 -1.19 -11.88 6.37
CA THR A 213 -1.63 -11.86 4.97
C THR A 213 -1.08 -13.04 4.17
N SER A 214 0.19 -13.43 4.43
CA SER A 214 0.81 -14.59 3.76
C SER A 214 0.23 -15.91 4.28
N ASP A 215 0.00 -16.00 5.59
CA ASP A 215 -0.62 -17.14 6.28
C ASP A 215 -2.00 -17.46 5.70
N ALA A 216 -2.81 -16.43 5.46
CA ALA A 216 -4.15 -16.55 4.88
C ALA A 216 -4.18 -17.24 3.48
N LEU A 217 -3.03 -17.36 2.80
CA LEU A 217 -2.92 -17.93 1.45
C LEU A 217 -2.08 -19.22 1.39
N LEU A 218 -1.53 -19.67 2.51
CA LEU A 218 -0.65 -20.84 2.60
C LEU A 218 -1.26 -21.88 3.53
N GLU A 219 -1.10 -23.16 3.19
CA GLU A 219 -1.57 -24.27 4.03
C GLU A 219 -0.53 -24.69 5.08
N GLU A 220 0.76 -24.53 4.78
CA GLU A 220 1.85 -24.92 5.66
C GLU A 220 3.18 -24.28 5.22
N GLY A 221 4.20 -24.42 6.03
CA GLY A 221 5.56 -24.04 5.70
C GLY A 221 6.02 -22.75 6.34
N LEU A 222 7.27 -22.40 6.10
CA LEU A 222 7.88 -21.17 6.63
C LEU A 222 7.45 -19.98 5.78
N ILE A 223 7.01 -18.89 6.41
CA ILE A 223 6.68 -17.63 5.73
C ILE A 223 7.91 -16.73 5.62
N VAL A 224 8.56 -16.51 6.75
CA VAL A 224 9.74 -15.64 6.87
C VAL A 224 10.50 -15.99 8.13
N TYR A 225 11.81 -15.80 8.11
CA TYR A 225 12.58 -15.81 9.34
C TYR A 225 13.52 -14.61 9.42
N THR A 226 13.94 -14.29 10.66
CA THR A 226 14.85 -13.19 10.92
C THR A 226 16.13 -13.68 11.58
N GLU A 227 17.25 -13.08 11.22
CA GLU A 227 18.54 -13.31 11.86
C GLU A 227 19.11 -12.01 12.40
N GLY A 228 19.43 -12.00 13.67
CA GLY A 228 20.06 -10.89 14.34
C GLY A 228 21.10 -11.34 15.34
N ARG A 229 21.80 -10.37 15.94
CA ARG A 229 22.90 -10.61 16.86
C ARG A 229 22.45 -11.25 18.18
N ILE A 230 21.30 -10.82 18.68
CA ILE A 230 20.72 -11.33 19.93
C ILE A 230 19.68 -12.41 19.68
N GLN A 231 19.49 -13.31 20.65
CA GLN A 231 18.56 -14.45 20.48
C GLN A 231 17.11 -14.00 20.24
N SER A 232 16.66 -12.96 20.92
CA SER A 232 15.29 -12.43 20.77
C SER A 232 14.99 -11.81 19.41
N SER A 233 16.00 -11.54 18.58
CA SER A 233 15.83 -11.05 17.21
C SER A 233 15.88 -12.16 16.15
N ARG A 234 15.88 -13.43 16.57
CA ARG A 234 15.83 -14.61 15.71
C ARG A 234 14.45 -15.23 15.79
N LEU A 235 13.58 -14.84 14.87
CA LEU A 235 12.19 -15.25 14.81
C LEU A 235 11.95 -16.12 13.59
N ARG A 236 10.96 -17.02 13.67
CA ARG A 236 10.49 -17.84 12.55
C ARG A 236 8.98 -17.83 12.56
N PHE A 237 8.39 -17.53 11.42
CA PHE A 237 6.96 -17.48 11.24
C PHE A 237 6.57 -18.56 10.24
N ASN A 238 5.65 -19.44 10.63
CA ASN A 238 5.17 -20.53 9.81
C ASN A 238 3.69 -20.35 9.55
N ALA A 239 3.25 -20.81 8.39
CA ALA A 239 1.84 -20.83 8.02
C ALA A 239 1.06 -21.86 8.85
N GLN A 240 -0.20 -21.54 9.09
CA GLN A 240 -1.21 -22.43 9.68
C GLN A 240 -2.15 -22.91 8.56
N PRO A 241 -2.74 -24.09 8.67
CA PRO A 241 -3.69 -24.59 7.66
C PRO A 241 -4.87 -23.64 7.45
N GLY A 242 -5.18 -23.31 6.21
CA GLY A 242 -6.37 -22.55 5.87
C GLY A 242 -6.19 -21.50 4.77
N ASP A 243 -5.98 -21.92 3.53
CA ASP A 243 -5.99 -21.02 2.36
C ASP A 243 -7.40 -20.47 2.11
N VAL A 244 -7.62 -19.19 2.48
CA VAL A 244 -8.93 -18.50 2.35
C VAL A 244 -9.38 -18.32 0.90
N SER A 245 -8.47 -18.44 -0.07
CA SER A 245 -8.80 -18.33 -1.49
C SER A 245 -9.17 -19.67 -2.15
N ASN A 246 -9.29 -20.75 -1.37
CA ASN A 246 -9.61 -22.10 -1.85
C ASN A 246 -8.70 -22.60 -2.98
N GLY A 247 -7.41 -22.26 -2.95
CA GLY A 247 -6.45 -22.66 -3.99
C GLY A 247 -6.57 -21.87 -5.31
N THR A 248 -7.30 -20.76 -5.31
CA THR A 248 -7.40 -19.84 -6.47
C THR A 248 -6.01 -19.49 -7.02
N PRO A 249 -5.76 -19.53 -8.34
CA PRO A 249 -4.52 -19.04 -8.95
C PRO A 249 -4.25 -17.56 -8.60
N ILE A 250 -3.02 -17.26 -8.15
CA ILE A 250 -2.66 -15.91 -7.69
C ILE A 250 -1.55 -15.31 -8.54
N VAL A 251 -1.69 -14.03 -8.84
CA VAL A 251 -0.60 -13.16 -9.33
C VAL A 251 -0.34 -12.06 -8.31
N VAL A 252 0.93 -11.88 -7.93
CA VAL A 252 1.36 -10.75 -7.09
C VAL A 252 2.07 -9.72 -7.95
N LEU A 253 1.57 -8.48 -7.95
CA LEU A 253 2.19 -7.35 -8.66
C LEU A 253 3.15 -6.59 -7.74
N ILE A 254 4.41 -6.46 -8.17
CA ILE A 254 5.46 -5.72 -7.46
C ILE A 254 6.13 -4.68 -8.36
N ASN A 255 6.75 -3.67 -7.73
CA ASN A 255 7.64 -2.72 -8.42
C ASN A 255 8.73 -2.20 -7.46
N GLY A 256 9.58 -1.28 -7.94
CA GLY A 256 10.63 -0.66 -7.14
C GLY A 256 10.16 0.10 -5.89
N GLY A 257 8.87 0.37 -5.75
CA GLY A 257 8.27 0.93 -4.53
C GLY A 257 7.73 -0.14 -3.55
N SER A 258 7.76 -1.43 -3.93
CA SER A 258 7.40 -2.55 -3.04
C SER A 258 8.58 -2.85 -2.11
N ALA A 259 8.42 -2.67 -0.80
CA ALA A 259 9.52 -2.80 0.16
C ALA A 259 9.11 -3.57 1.43
N SER A 260 10.10 -4.17 2.12
CA SER A 260 9.95 -4.74 3.47
C SER A 260 8.82 -5.78 3.56
N ALA A 261 7.72 -5.52 4.27
CA ALA A 261 6.55 -6.40 4.41
C ALA A 261 5.97 -6.85 3.06
N SER A 262 5.96 -5.97 2.04
CA SER A 262 5.56 -6.33 0.66
C SER A 262 6.49 -7.38 0.04
N GLU A 263 7.79 -7.31 0.36
CA GLU A 263 8.78 -8.25 -0.12
C GLU A 263 8.71 -9.59 0.62
N ILE A 264 8.26 -9.56 1.88
CA ILE A 264 7.98 -10.77 2.65
C ILE A 264 6.83 -11.53 2.03
N LEU A 265 5.69 -10.86 1.78
CA LEU A 265 4.53 -11.47 1.13
C LEU A 265 4.89 -12.05 -0.24
N ALA A 266 5.49 -11.22 -1.10
CA ALA A 266 5.87 -11.66 -2.45
C ALA A 266 6.88 -12.80 -2.44
N GLY A 267 7.90 -12.72 -1.58
CA GLY A 267 8.93 -13.75 -1.46
C GLY A 267 8.43 -15.06 -0.87
N ALA A 268 7.52 -14.99 0.12
CA ALA A 268 6.91 -16.18 0.69
C ALA A 268 6.04 -16.92 -0.33
N LEU A 269 5.14 -16.20 -1.00
CA LEU A 269 4.27 -16.81 -2.01
C LEU A 269 5.03 -17.32 -3.24
N GLN A 270 6.13 -16.67 -3.61
CA GLN A 270 7.02 -17.10 -4.68
C GLN A 270 7.76 -18.39 -4.32
N ASP A 271 8.42 -18.44 -3.14
CA ASP A 271 9.19 -19.61 -2.70
C ASP A 271 8.31 -20.86 -2.48
N HIS A 272 7.04 -20.66 -2.11
CA HIS A 272 6.04 -21.72 -2.02
C HIS A 272 5.36 -22.07 -3.35
N GLU A 273 5.76 -21.45 -4.46
CA GLU A 273 5.11 -21.61 -5.77
C GLU A 273 3.58 -21.35 -5.71
N ARG A 274 3.12 -20.61 -4.65
CA ARG A 274 1.71 -20.33 -4.44
C ARG A 274 1.18 -19.22 -5.37
N ALA A 275 2.06 -18.31 -5.79
CA ALA A 275 1.71 -17.23 -6.70
C ALA A 275 2.79 -16.97 -7.73
N VAL A 276 2.39 -16.45 -8.88
CA VAL A 276 3.32 -15.91 -9.88
C VAL A 276 3.57 -14.43 -9.55
N VAL A 277 4.82 -14.07 -9.29
CA VAL A 277 5.21 -12.68 -9.03
C VAL A 277 5.50 -11.97 -10.34
N MET A 278 4.80 -10.86 -10.61
CA MET A 278 4.92 -10.10 -11.86
C MET A 278 5.24 -8.61 -11.60
N GLY A 279 5.87 -7.99 -12.56
CA GLY A 279 6.17 -6.55 -12.53
C GLY A 279 7.64 -6.24 -12.72
N THR A 280 8.22 -5.43 -11.85
CA THR A 280 9.66 -5.12 -11.83
C THR A 280 10.23 -5.41 -10.46
N ARG A 281 11.55 -5.63 -10.38
CA ARG A 281 12.26 -5.91 -9.14
C ARG A 281 11.83 -4.96 -8.01
N SER A 282 11.63 -5.49 -6.81
CA SER A 282 11.28 -4.74 -5.60
C SER A 282 12.47 -3.92 -5.05
N PHE A 283 12.24 -3.17 -4.00
CA PHE A 283 13.19 -2.20 -3.45
C PHE A 283 14.45 -2.83 -2.82
N GLY A 284 14.31 -3.93 -2.09
CA GLY A 284 15.41 -4.59 -1.40
C GLY A 284 15.62 -4.13 0.05
N LYS A 285 14.56 -3.85 0.79
CA LYS A 285 14.64 -3.56 2.23
C LYS A 285 14.47 -4.85 3.05
N GLY A 286 15.58 -5.53 3.33
CA GLY A 286 15.62 -6.75 4.11
C GLY A 286 16.00 -6.55 5.58
N SER A 287 15.88 -5.35 6.13
CA SER A 287 16.23 -5.02 7.52
C SER A 287 15.01 -4.89 8.42
N VAL A 288 15.09 -5.44 9.63
CA VAL A 288 14.07 -5.34 10.68
C VAL A 288 14.41 -4.17 11.60
N GLN A 289 13.49 -3.21 11.71
CA GLN A 289 13.60 -2.15 12.71
C GLN A 289 12.77 -2.50 13.94
N THR A 290 13.40 -2.34 15.12
CA THR A 290 12.72 -2.41 16.41
C THR A 290 12.59 -1.00 16.95
N VAL A 291 11.39 -0.64 17.38
CA VAL A 291 11.12 0.61 18.09
C VAL A 291 11.24 0.34 19.57
N ILE A 292 12.07 1.10 20.25
CA ILE A 292 12.35 1.00 21.68
C ILE A 292 11.95 2.33 22.31
N PRO A 293 10.79 2.41 23.00
CA PRO A 293 10.41 3.62 23.72
C PRO A 293 11.45 4.00 24.77
N LEU A 294 11.78 5.26 24.87
CA LEU A 294 12.63 5.84 25.91
C LEU A 294 11.80 6.51 26.99
N ASP A 295 10.73 7.18 26.59
CA ASP A 295 9.72 7.78 27.43
C ASP A 295 8.37 7.81 26.70
N GLU A 296 7.38 8.60 27.18
CA GLU A 296 6.05 8.69 26.59
C GLU A 296 6.02 9.33 25.19
N THR A 297 7.08 10.05 24.83
CA THR A 297 7.12 10.89 23.62
C THR A 297 8.33 10.64 22.72
N HIS A 298 9.32 9.89 23.18
CA HIS A 298 10.55 9.63 22.41
C HIS A 298 10.85 8.14 22.31
N ALA A 299 11.40 7.72 21.18
CA ALA A 299 11.82 6.35 20.97
C ALA A 299 13.12 6.25 20.16
N ILE A 300 13.72 5.08 20.19
CA ILE A 300 14.80 4.69 19.28
C ILE A 300 14.24 3.68 18.28
N LYS A 301 14.35 3.98 17.00
CA LYS A 301 14.13 3.03 15.92
C LYS A 301 15.49 2.50 15.50
N MET A 302 15.74 1.21 15.65
CA MET A 302 17.05 0.61 15.41
C MET A 302 16.95 -0.69 14.63
N THR A 303 17.86 -0.90 13.67
CA THR A 303 17.99 -2.16 12.94
C THR A 303 18.54 -3.25 13.85
N THR A 304 17.76 -4.30 14.09
CA THR A 304 18.08 -5.40 15.02
C THR A 304 18.27 -6.75 14.34
N ALA A 305 17.74 -6.94 13.13
CA ALA A 305 17.85 -8.18 12.37
C ALA A 305 17.72 -7.96 10.86
N ARG A 306 17.85 -9.04 10.09
CA ARG A 306 17.57 -9.11 8.65
C ARG A 306 16.53 -10.17 8.38
N TYR A 307 15.70 -9.94 7.32
CA TYR A 307 14.73 -10.89 6.80
C TYR A 307 15.35 -11.84 5.80
N PHE A 308 14.83 -13.06 5.80
CA PHE A 308 15.11 -14.07 4.80
C PHE A 308 13.81 -14.74 4.36
N THR A 309 13.69 -15.03 3.08
CA THR A 309 12.56 -15.77 2.53
C THR A 309 12.62 -17.25 2.96
N PRO A 310 11.57 -18.05 2.76
CA PRO A 310 11.55 -19.48 3.09
C PRO A 310 12.77 -20.25 2.56
N ASP A 311 13.19 -19.98 1.35
CA ASP A 311 14.36 -20.64 0.70
C ASP A 311 15.70 -20.05 1.16
N GLY A 312 15.71 -19.13 2.13
CA GLY A 312 16.93 -18.54 2.67
C GLY A 312 17.55 -17.42 1.83
N ARG A 313 16.80 -16.88 0.88
CA ARG A 313 17.25 -15.70 0.11
C ARG A 313 17.25 -14.45 0.97
N SER A 314 18.36 -13.70 0.97
CA SER A 314 18.40 -12.38 1.62
C SER A 314 17.75 -11.32 0.73
N ILE A 315 16.77 -10.62 1.28
CA ILE A 315 16.09 -9.50 0.60
C ILE A 315 16.99 -8.25 0.57
N GLN A 316 17.88 -8.08 1.58
CA GLN A 316 18.67 -6.86 1.75
C GLN A 316 19.51 -6.51 0.52
N ALA A 317 19.27 -5.31 -0.03
CA ALA A 317 19.92 -4.74 -1.20
C ALA A 317 19.78 -5.57 -2.50
N ARG A 318 18.89 -6.57 -2.51
CA ARG A 318 18.60 -7.42 -3.68
C ARG A 318 17.17 -7.31 -4.15
N GLY A 319 16.22 -7.25 -3.19
CA GLY A 319 14.79 -7.30 -3.48
C GLY A 319 14.33 -8.68 -3.94
N ILE A 320 13.07 -8.72 -4.34
CA ILE A 320 12.42 -9.86 -4.98
C ILE A 320 12.45 -9.63 -6.50
N GLU A 321 13.01 -10.58 -7.23
CA GLU A 321 12.92 -10.61 -8.69
C GLU A 321 11.57 -11.20 -9.10
N PRO A 322 10.81 -10.55 -9.98
CA PRO A 322 9.57 -11.13 -10.47
C PRO A 322 9.85 -12.35 -11.36
N ASP A 323 8.96 -13.35 -11.31
CA ASP A 323 9.00 -14.52 -12.21
C ASP A 323 8.77 -14.08 -13.66
N ILE A 324 7.89 -13.07 -13.84
CA ILE A 324 7.60 -12.48 -15.13
C ILE A 324 7.82 -10.97 -15.07
N THR A 325 8.87 -10.52 -15.74
CA THR A 325 9.16 -9.09 -15.83
C THR A 325 8.18 -8.39 -16.76
N VAL A 326 7.37 -7.48 -16.19
CA VAL A 326 6.48 -6.59 -16.94
C VAL A 326 6.78 -5.15 -16.57
N ARG A 327 7.37 -4.40 -17.50
CA ARG A 327 7.67 -2.98 -17.28
C ARG A 327 6.40 -2.14 -17.39
N PRO A 328 6.27 -1.05 -16.60
CA PRO A 328 5.19 -0.11 -16.80
C PRO A 328 5.26 0.46 -18.22
N ALA A 329 4.11 0.48 -18.90
CA ALA A 329 3.99 0.99 -20.26
C ALA A 329 2.62 1.66 -20.43
N THR A 330 2.58 2.66 -21.30
CA THR A 330 1.32 3.23 -21.78
C THR A 330 0.97 2.55 -23.09
N LEU A 331 -0.20 1.92 -23.15
CA LEU A 331 -0.72 1.33 -24.39
C LEU A 331 -1.30 2.45 -25.26
N THR A 332 -0.85 2.49 -26.49
CA THR A 332 -1.50 3.29 -27.53
C THR A 332 -2.17 2.31 -28.49
N GLU A 333 -3.49 2.31 -28.51
CA GLU A 333 -4.22 1.51 -29.48
C GLU A 333 -3.97 2.07 -30.88
N LEU A 334 -3.65 1.17 -31.80
CA LEU A 334 -3.56 1.53 -33.21
C LEU A 334 -4.98 1.69 -33.74
N GLU A 335 -5.25 2.79 -34.44
CA GLU A 335 -6.53 2.93 -35.18
C GLU A 335 -6.72 1.70 -36.06
N ALA A 336 -7.81 0.99 -35.83
CA ALA A 336 -8.17 -0.15 -36.67
C ALA A 336 -8.38 0.36 -38.08
N GLY A 337 -7.43 0.06 -38.96
CA GLY A 337 -7.62 0.29 -40.39
C GLY A 337 -8.82 -0.50 -40.90
N PRO A 338 -9.26 -0.28 -42.17
CA PRO A 338 -10.39 -1.00 -42.73
C PRO A 338 -10.14 -2.50 -42.63
N PHE A 339 -10.98 -3.16 -41.82
CA PHE A 339 -10.86 -4.60 -41.57
C PHE A 339 -11.52 -5.37 -42.68
N PHE A 340 -10.71 -6.08 -43.46
CA PHE A 340 -11.22 -7.00 -44.49
C PHE A 340 -11.45 -8.38 -43.81
N SER A 341 -12.69 -8.84 -43.86
CA SER A 341 -13.07 -10.20 -43.43
C SER A 341 -13.69 -10.93 -44.61
N GLU A 342 -13.81 -12.26 -44.54
CA GLU A 342 -14.51 -13.05 -45.56
C GLU A 342 -15.91 -12.51 -45.80
N ALA A 343 -16.62 -12.12 -44.73
CA ALA A 343 -17.96 -11.52 -44.80
C ALA A 343 -18.00 -10.15 -45.52
N SER A 344 -16.84 -9.49 -45.73
CA SER A 344 -16.75 -8.25 -46.49
C SER A 344 -16.50 -8.47 -47.99
N LEU A 345 -16.25 -9.72 -48.43
CA LEU A 345 -15.99 -10.05 -49.83
C LEU A 345 -17.30 -10.23 -50.56
N SER A 346 -17.36 -9.70 -51.79
CA SER A 346 -18.52 -9.87 -52.64
C SER A 346 -18.69 -11.34 -53.05
N GLY A 347 -19.82 -11.95 -52.66
CA GLY A 347 -20.15 -13.35 -52.99
C GLY A 347 -19.52 -14.36 -52.01
N HIS A 348 -19.16 -13.93 -50.77
CA HIS A 348 -18.73 -14.85 -49.70
C HIS A 348 -19.84 -15.89 -49.40
N LEU A 349 -19.46 -17.02 -48.87
CA LEU A 349 -20.40 -18.05 -48.42
C LEU A 349 -21.01 -17.65 -47.11
N GLU A 350 -22.34 -17.61 -47.02
CA GLU A 350 -23.07 -17.27 -45.81
C GLU A 350 -22.86 -18.36 -44.74
N ASN A 351 -22.61 -17.95 -43.48
CA ASN A 351 -22.63 -18.84 -42.34
C ASN A 351 -24.09 -19.15 -41.95
N GLY A 352 -24.44 -20.42 -41.81
CA GLY A 352 -25.79 -20.86 -41.44
C GLY A 352 -26.32 -20.31 -40.11
N GLU A 353 -25.42 -19.74 -39.25
CA GLU A 353 -25.75 -19.08 -37.96
C GLU A 353 -25.80 -17.54 -38.09
N GLY A 354 -25.55 -16.99 -39.28
CA GLY A 354 -25.46 -15.55 -39.55
C GLY A 354 -24.01 -15.01 -39.51
N ASP A 355 -23.75 -13.98 -40.31
CA ASP A 355 -22.43 -13.35 -40.39
C ASP A 355 -22.24 -12.33 -39.28
N ILE A 356 -21.07 -12.32 -38.62
CA ILE A 356 -20.68 -11.27 -37.68
C ILE A 356 -20.27 -10.03 -38.49
N LYS A 357 -21.08 -8.98 -38.40
CA LYS A 357 -20.78 -7.70 -39.04
C LYS A 357 -19.60 -7.01 -38.36
N PRO A 358 -18.76 -6.25 -39.13
CA PRO A 358 -17.68 -5.47 -38.57
C PRO A 358 -18.11 -4.48 -37.46
N GLU A 359 -19.37 -4.06 -37.51
CA GLU A 359 -20.01 -3.12 -36.57
C GLU A 359 -20.32 -3.77 -35.20
N ASP A 360 -20.44 -5.09 -35.14
CA ASP A 360 -20.77 -5.85 -33.93
C ASP A 360 -19.51 -6.18 -33.08
N ARG A 361 -18.32 -5.70 -33.47
CA ARG A 361 -17.10 -5.84 -32.67
C ARG A 361 -17.07 -4.76 -31.61
N GLU A 362 -16.96 -5.20 -30.37
CA GLU A 362 -16.84 -4.29 -29.23
C GLU A 362 -15.76 -3.24 -29.48
N ALA A 363 -16.14 -1.96 -29.29
CA ALA A 363 -15.17 -0.87 -29.24
C ALA A 363 -14.19 -1.11 -28.08
N PRO A 364 -12.92 -0.70 -28.23
CA PRO A 364 -11.95 -0.83 -27.16
C PRO A 364 -12.49 -0.16 -25.90
N SER A 365 -12.53 -0.90 -24.79
CA SER A 365 -12.97 -0.42 -23.50
C SER A 365 -11.89 0.52 -22.95
N ASN A 366 -12.27 1.75 -22.62
CA ASN A 366 -11.38 2.75 -22.00
C ASN A 366 -11.38 2.57 -20.46
N SER A 367 -11.37 1.32 -20.00
CA SER A 367 -11.39 0.97 -18.59
C SER A 367 -10.05 1.28 -17.92
N GLU A 368 -10.05 1.38 -16.59
CA GLU A 368 -8.82 1.52 -15.79
C GLU A 368 -7.84 0.36 -16.04
N ILE A 369 -8.37 -0.85 -16.30
CA ILE A 369 -7.59 -2.05 -16.64
C ILE A 369 -6.81 -1.84 -17.94
N ASP A 370 -7.40 -1.18 -18.94
CA ASP A 370 -6.73 -0.94 -20.22
C ASP A 370 -5.60 0.09 -20.12
N ARG A 371 -5.63 0.97 -19.12
CA ARG A 371 -4.59 1.96 -18.87
C ARG A 371 -3.41 1.39 -18.07
N ASP A 372 -3.63 0.37 -17.28
CA ASP A 372 -2.60 -0.30 -16.49
C ASP A 372 -2.13 -1.58 -17.19
N TYR A 373 -1.05 -1.44 -17.98
CA TYR A 373 -0.48 -2.55 -18.75
C TYR A 373 -0.06 -3.73 -17.87
N GLN A 374 0.46 -3.49 -16.66
CA GLN A 374 0.89 -4.55 -15.74
C GLN A 374 -0.33 -5.30 -15.20
N LEU A 375 -1.38 -4.58 -14.79
CA LEU A 375 -2.64 -5.18 -14.32
C LEU A 375 -3.31 -6.01 -15.42
N ARG A 376 -3.39 -5.46 -16.64
CA ARG A 376 -3.92 -6.18 -17.81
C ARG A 376 -3.13 -7.45 -18.13
N SER A 377 -1.80 -7.38 -18.03
CA SER A 377 -0.92 -8.54 -18.25
C SER A 377 -1.14 -9.64 -17.22
N ALA A 378 -1.32 -9.26 -15.95
CA ALA A 378 -1.64 -10.19 -14.86
C ALA A 378 -2.99 -10.89 -15.07
N LEU A 379 -4.02 -10.12 -15.42
CA LEU A 379 -5.34 -10.66 -15.73
C LEU A 379 -5.29 -11.64 -16.91
N ASN A 380 -4.58 -11.30 -17.98
CA ASN A 380 -4.41 -12.16 -19.15
C ASN A 380 -3.66 -13.46 -18.80
N LEU A 381 -2.66 -13.40 -17.91
CA LEU A 381 -1.98 -14.59 -17.41
C LEU A 381 -2.95 -15.52 -16.67
N LEU A 382 -3.74 -14.99 -15.73
CA LEU A 382 -4.74 -15.76 -14.98
C LEU A 382 -5.76 -16.41 -15.91
N LYS A 383 -6.26 -15.69 -16.90
CA LYS A 383 -7.17 -16.22 -17.93
C LYS A 383 -6.51 -17.39 -18.70
N GLY A 384 -5.24 -17.24 -19.10
CA GLY A 384 -4.48 -18.29 -19.75
C GLY A 384 -4.31 -19.55 -18.89
N MET A 385 -3.97 -19.37 -17.60
CA MET A 385 -3.88 -20.46 -16.63
C MET A 385 -5.22 -21.18 -16.45
N GLY A 386 -6.33 -20.46 -16.35
CA GLY A 386 -7.68 -21.01 -16.23
C GLY A 386 -8.09 -21.85 -17.46
N ILE A 387 -7.73 -21.41 -18.68
CA ILE A 387 -7.98 -22.20 -19.90
C ILE A 387 -7.21 -23.52 -19.88
N LEU A 388 -5.95 -23.50 -19.49
CA LEU A 388 -5.10 -24.70 -19.43
C LEU A 388 -5.56 -25.68 -18.34
N SER A 389 -5.95 -25.20 -17.16
CA SER A 389 -6.44 -26.05 -16.07
C SER A 389 -7.73 -26.79 -16.47
N LYS A 390 -8.68 -26.09 -17.09
CA LYS A 390 -9.94 -26.68 -17.61
C LYS A 390 -9.69 -27.74 -18.70
N GLN A 391 -8.62 -27.64 -19.49
CA GLN A 391 -8.24 -28.65 -20.49
C GLN A 391 -7.64 -29.90 -19.82
N SER A 392 -6.79 -29.74 -18.81
CA SER A 392 -6.18 -30.86 -18.09
C SER A 392 -7.22 -31.72 -17.38
N THR A 393 -8.22 -31.10 -16.77
CA THR A 393 -9.34 -31.80 -16.09
C THR A 393 -10.19 -32.61 -17.09
N LYS A 394 -10.44 -32.08 -18.30
CA LYS A 394 -11.19 -32.81 -19.35
C LYS A 394 -10.42 -34.03 -19.90
N GLN A 395 -9.09 -33.96 -19.97
CA GLN A 395 -8.28 -35.09 -20.41
C GLN A 395 -8.18 -36.22 -19.38
N GLY A 396 -8.14 -35.88 -18.06
CA GLY A 396 -8.18 -36.85 -16.96
C GLY A 396 -9.50 -37.62 -16.93
N ALA A 397 -10.63 -36.92 -17.09
CA ALA A 397 -11.98 -37.51 -17.09
C ALA A 397 -12.29 -38.39 -18.35
N SER A 398 -11.45 -38.34 -19.40
CA SER A 398 -11.61 -39.14 -20.62
C SER A 398 -10.79 -40.43 -20.59
N GLN A 399 -10.05 -40.67 -19.51
CA GLN A 399 -9.17 -41.87 -19.36
C GLN A 399 -9.66 -42.80 -18.23
N GLU A 400 -10.71 -42.47 -17.50
CA GLU A 400 -11.50 -43.33 -16.62
C GLU A 400 -12.76 -43.84 -17.36
#